data_6b297c1fa7cf044c4663c3acffa22199
#
_entry.id   6b297c1fa7cf044c4663c3acffa22199
#
_cell.length_a   1.000
_cell.length_b   1.000
_cell.length_c   1.000
_cell.angle_alpha   90.00
_cell.angle_beta   90.00
_cell.angle_gamma   90.00
#
_symmetry.space_group_name_H-M   'P 1'
#
loop_
_entity.id
_entity.type
_entity.pdbx_description
1 polymer ?
#
loop_
_entity_poly.entity_id
_entity_poly.type
_entity_poly.pdbx_seq_one_letter_code
_entity_poly.pdbx_strand_id
1 'polypeptide(L)'
;MCIRDRHAAFPRRVNAEFVLVNRPDDVTLRVWERGSGETLACGTGACAVAVAGHLTGRTQRRLTAHLPGGDLQLYWSEVDNHVYMTGPAVEVFSGEWPRNNAECRMQNAE
;
A
#
# COMPACT_ATOMS: atom_id res chain seq x y z
N MET A 1 9.82 -16.88 -3.85
CA MET A 1 8.53 -16.89 -4.56
C MET A 1 7.44 -17.06 -3.52
N CYS A 2 6.45 -16.17 -3.48
CA CYS A 2 5.33 -16.30 -2.55
C CYS A 2 4.32 -17.31 -3.10
N ILE A 3 4.16 -18.44 -2.42
CA ILE A 3 3.22 -19.51 -2.82
C ILE A 3 1.76 -19.05 -2.60
N ARG A 4 1.55 -18.12 -1.68
CA ARG A 4 0.21 -17.68 -1.27
C ARG A 4 -0.53 -16.88 -2.34
N ASP A 5 0.17 -16.04 -3.11
CA ASP A 5 -0.44 -15.24 -4.18
C ASP A 5 -0.91 -16.09 -5.37
N ARG A 6 -0.42 -17.32 -5.47
CA ARG A 6 -0.76 -18.30 -6.53
C ARG A 6 -1.63 -19.45 -6.05
N HIS A 7 -2.12 -19.37 -4.83
CA HIS A 7 -3.00 -20.41 -4.29
C HIS A 7 -4.29 -20.52 -5.11
N ALA A 8 -4.81 -21.74 -5.28
CA ALA A 8 -6.00 -22.01 -6.10
C ALA A 8 -7.26 -21.22 -5.65
N ALA A 9 -7.33 -20.83 -4.37
CA ALA A 9 -8.38 -19.96 -3.85
C ALA A 9 -8.36 -18.54 -4.46
N PHE A 10 -7.25 -18.14 -5.09
CA PHE A 10 -7.05 -16.82 -5.70
C PHE A 10 -6.71 -16.97 -7.20
N PRO A 11 -7.67 -17.37 -8.06
CA PRO A 11 -7.38 -17.70 -9.46
C PRO A 11 -6.85 -16.49 -10.26
N ARG A 12 -7.15 -15.27 -9.82
CA ARG A 12 -6.65 -14.02 -10.41
C ARG A 12 -5.46 -13.45 -9.67
N ARG A 13 -4.82 -14.25 -8.79
CA ARG A 13 -3.77 -13.85 -7.85
C ARG A 13 -4.26 -12.81 -6.83
N VAL A 14 -3.39 -12.39 -5.93
CA VAL A 14 -3.73 -11.46 -4.85
C VAL A 14 -2.47 -10.75 -4.37
N ASN A 15 -2.62 -9.56 -3.83
CA ASN A 15 -1.59 -8.97 -2.98
C ASN A 15 -1.57 -9.68 -1.63
N ALA A 16 -0.40 -9.85 -1.06
CA ALA A 16 -0.23 -10.44 0.26
C ALA A 16 0.67 -9.54 1.12
N GLU A 17 0.12 -9.08 2.22
CA GLU A 17 0.82 -8.29 3.23
C GLU A 17 1.25 -9.18 4.38
N PHE A 18 2.56 -9.17 4.69
CA PHE A 18 3.16 -9.88 5.81
C PHE A 18 3.44 -8.88 6.91
N VAL A 19 2.76 -9.04 8.04
CA VAL A 19 2.74 -8.06 9.11
C VAL A 19 3.32 -8.65 10.38
N LEU A 20 4.33 -7.97 10.92
CA LEU A 20 4.82 -8.19 12.27
C LEU A 20 4.28 -7.06 13.16
N VAL A 21 3.48 -7.41 14.14
CA VAL A 21 2.99 -6.44 15.13
C VAL A 21 4.05 -6.29 16.21
N ASN A 22 4.75 -5.15 16.19
CA ASN A 22 5.77 -4.82 17.19
C ASN A 22 5.11 -4.33 18.49
N ARG A 23 4.09 -3.48 18.34
CA ARG A 23 3.22 -2.93 19.38
C ARG A 23 1.84 -2.64 18.76
N PRO A 24 0.80 -2.37 19.55
CA PRO A 24 -0.52 -2.05 19.01
C PRO A 24 -0.58 -0.82 18.09
N ASP A 25 0.39 0.08 18.18
CA ASP A 25 0.54 1.30 17.39
C ASP A 25 1.73 1.26 16.41
N ASP A 26 2.36 0.09 16.23
CA ASP A 26 3.60 -0.03 15.46
C ASP A 26 3.71 -1.41 14.80
N VAL A 27 3.85 -1.44 13.48
CA VAL A 27 3.97 -2.68 12.70
C VAL A 27 5.11 -2.61 11.70
N THR A 28 5.72 -3.75 11.42
CA THR A 28 6.65 -3.92 10.30
C THR A 28 5.95 -4.68 9.19
N LEU A 29 6.05 -4.17 7.96
CA LEU A 29 5.26 -4.64 6.83
C LEU A 29 6.16 -4.99 5.64
N ARG A 30 5.93 -6.16 5.05
CA ARG A 30 6.44 -6.54 3.74
C ARG A 30 5.28 -6.90 2.83
N VAL A 31 5.36 -6.49 1.57
CA VAL A 31 4.28 -6.66 0.61
C VAL A 31 4.75 -7.46 -0.58
N TRP A 32 3.92 -8.41 -0.98
CA TRP A 32 4.04 -9.10 -2.26
C TRP A 32 2.86 -8.69 -3.13
N GLU A 33 3.14 -7.90 -4.18
CA GLU A 33 2.11 -7.38 -5.06
C GLU A 33 1.83 -8.30 -6.24
N ARG A 34 0.56 -8.36 -6.61
CA ARG A 34 0.11 -9.10 -7.79
C ARG A 34 0.77 -8.56 -9.05
N GLY A 35 1.53 -9.40 -9.74
CA GLY A 35 2.23 -9.05 -10.97
C GLY A 35 3.62 -8.45 -10.80
N SER A 36 3.90 -7.76 -9.69
CA SER A 36 5.17 -7.07 -9.45
C SER A 36 6.11 -7.84 -8.50
N GLY A 37 5.56 -8.75 -7.68
CA GLY A 37 6.32 -9.44 -6.65
C GLY A 37 6.55 -8.59 -5.41
N GLU A 38 7.65 -8.80 -4.70
CA GLU A 38 7.97 -8.00 -3.52
C GLU A 38 8.34 -6.57 -3.94
N THR A 39 7.65 -5.59 -3.35
CA THR A 39 7.87 -4.17 -3.58
C THR A 39 8.30 -3.46 -2.30
N LEU A 40 8.91 -2.28 -2.44
CA LEU A 40 9.43 -1.51 -1.31
C LEU A 40 8.32 -0.86 -0.49
N ALA A 41 7.18 -0.58 -1.10
CA ALA A 41 6.02 0.00 -0.44
C ALA A 41 4.74 -0.27 -1.24
N CYS A 42 3.62 -0.38 -0.53
CA CYS A 42 2.28 -0.45 -1.11
C CYS A 42 1.32 0.32 -0.18
N GLY A 43 0.91 1.53 -0.60
CA GLY A 43 0.06 2.40 0.24
C GLY A 43 -1.31 1.78 0.52
N THR A 44 -1.95 1.19 -0.49
CA THR A 44 -3.26 0.53 -0.33
C THR A 44 -3.18 -0.71 0.54
N GLY A 45 -2.09 -1.48 0.43
CA GLY A 45 -1.82 -2.62 1.29
C GLY A 45 -1.62 -2.20 2.75
N ALA A 46 -0.86 -1.13 3.00
CA ALA A 46 -0.68 -0.57 4.34
C ALA A 46 -2.02 -0.10 4.94
N CYS A 47 -2.88 0.55 4.16
CA CYS A 47 -4.23 0.92 4.60
C CYS A 47 -5.08 -0.30 4.95
N ALA A 48 -5.03 -1.36 4.15
CA ALA A 48 -5.72 -2.61 4.44
C ALA A 48 -5.21 -3.25 5.75
N VAL A 49 -3.91 -3.21 6.00
CA VAL A 49 -3.30 -3.69 7.26
C VAL A 49 -3.81 -2.90 8.46
N ALA A 50 -3.92 -1.57 8.36
CA ALA A 50 -4.44 -0.74 9.45
C ALA A 50 -5.88 -1.13 9.83
N VAL A 51 -6.74 -1.35 8.84
CA VAL A 51 -8.13 -1.77 9.06
C VAL A 51 -8.21 -3.20 9.61
N ALA A 52 -7.56 -4.15 8.95
CA ALA A 52 -7.59 -5.56 9.34
C ALA A 52 -6.96 -5.78 10.72
N GLY A 53 -5.87 -5.08 11.02
CA GLY A 53 -5.21 -5.15 12.34
C GLY A 53 -6.13 -4.68 13.46
N HIS A 54 -6.85 -3.59 13.26
CA HIS A 54 -7.82 -3.10 14.23
C HIS A 54 -9.02 -4.04 14.38
N LEU A 55 -9.63 -4.48 13.28
CA LEU A 55 -10.78 -5.39 13.30
C LEU A 55 -10.48 -6.73 13.96
N THR A 56 -9.24 -7.19 13.88
CA THR A 56 -8.79 -8.43 14.53
C THR A 56 -8.27 -8.20 15.96
N GLY A 57 -8.36 -6.99 16.48
CA GLY A 57 -7.95 -6.64 17.85
C GLY A 57 -6.43 -6.64 18.08
N ARG A 58 -5.64 -6.55 17.02
CA ARG A 58 -4.17 -6.63 17.08
C ARG A 58 -3.50 -5.27 17.11
N THR A 59 -4.12 -4.26 16.50
CA THR A 59 -3.58 -2.91 16.44
C THR A 59 -4.64 -1.87 16.80
N GLN A 60 -4.15 -0.67 17.12
CA GLN A 60 -4.99 0.51 17.29
C GLN A 60 -5.41 1.09 15.93
N ARG A 61 -6.35 2.02 15.93
CA ARG A 61 -6.77 2.74 14.72
C ARG A 61 -5.70 3.66 14.14
N ARG A 62 -4.77 4.10 14.98
CA ARG A 62 -3.61 4.91 14.62
C ARG A 62 -2.36 4.09 14.83
N LEU A 63 -1.55 3.97 13.77
CA LEU A 63 -0.31 3.18 13.84
C LEU A 63 0.74 3.69 12.84
N THR A 64 1.98 3.34 13.12
CA THR A 64 3.11 3.49 12.20
C THR A 64 3.38 2.15 11.52
N ALA A 65 3.47 2.16 10.20
CA ALA A 65 3.86 1.00 9.41
C ALA A 65 5.27 1.23 8.83
N HIS A 66 6.20 0.35 9.20
CA HIS A 66 7.56 0.34 8.68
C HIS A 66 7.64 -0.57 7.47
N LEU A 67 7.87 0.00 6.28
CA LEU A 67 8.08 -0.73 5.04
C LEU A 67 9.55 -0.59 4.59
N PRO A 68 10.07 -1.47 3.74
CA PRO A 68 11.43 -1.34 3.21
C PRO A 68 11.72 0.02 2.56
N GLY A 69 10.72 0.65 1.95
CA GLY A 69 10.84 1.95 1.28
C GLY A 69 10.65 3.16 2.19
N GLY A 70 10.23 2.99 3.44
CA GLY A 70 10.03 4.07 4.40
C GLY A 70 8.80 3.86 5.28
N ASP A 71 8.59 4.79 6.19
CA ASP A 71 7.54 4.72 7.19
C ASP A 71 6.27 5.43 6.72
N LEU A 72 5.12 4.86 7.04
CA LEU A 72 3.80 5.43 6.82
C LEU A 72 3.07 5.59 8.15
N GLN A 73 2.46 6.76 8.36
CA GLN A 73 1.52 6.98 9.45
C GLN A 73 0.11 6.70 8.94
N LEU A 74 -0.60 5.83 9.62
CA LEU A 74 -1.93 5.39 9.24
C LEU A 74 -2.93 5.71 10.34
N TYR A 75 -4.11 6.17 9.94
CA TYR A 75 -5.21 6.43 10.87
C TYR A 75 -6.55 6.07 10.23
N TRP A 76 -7.25 5.09 10.80
CA TRP A 76 -8.61 4.76 10.42
C TRP A 76 -9.61 5.54 11.28
N SER A 77 -10.19 6.56 10.70
CA SER A 77 -11.09 7.49 11.38
C SER A 77 -12.44 6.84 11.74
N GLU A 78 -12.90 7.08 12.95
CA GLU A 78 -14.24 6.69 13.41
C GLU A 78 -15.33 7.63 12.90
N VAL A 79 -14.95 8.88 12.60
CA VAL A 79 -15.91 9.94 12.26
C VAL A 79 -16.46 9.78 10.85
N ASP A 80 -15.57 9.54 9.89
CA ASP A 80 -15.91 9.49 8.46
C ASP A 80 -15.60 8.13 7.81
N ASN A 81 -15.05 7.19 8.59
CA ASN A 81 -14.70 5.83 8.15
C ASN A 81 -13.65 5.78 7.04
N HIS A 82 -12.86 6.84 6.86
CA HIS A 82 -11.75 6.86 5.93
C HIS A 82 -10.43 6.45 6.59
N VAL A 83 -9.52 5.90 5.79
CA VAL A 83 -8.13 5.66 6.19
C VAL A 83 -7.28 6.81 5.68
N TYR A 84 -6.67 7.53 6.60
CA TYR A 84 -5.71 8.59 6.32
C TYR A 84 -4.30 8.01 6.35
N MET A 85 -3.55 8.26 5.29
CA MET A 85 -2.17 7.83 5.15
C MET A 85 -1.27 9.05 4.95
N THR A 86 -0.24 9.15 5.79
CA THR A 86 0.77 10.20 5.70
C THR A 86 2.14 9.56 5.55
N GLY A 87 2.91 10.02 4.60
CA GLY A 87 4.28 9.54 4.35
C GLY A 87 5.17 10.64 3.79
N PRO A 88 6.47 10.40 3.68
CA PRO A 88 7.41 11.34 3.09
C PRO A 88 7.18 11.48 1.58
N ALA A 89 7.45 12.66 1.05
CA ALA A 89 7.52 12.93 -0.38
C ALA A 89 8.79 13.73 -0.63
N VAL A 90 9.80 13.06 -1.20
CA VAL A 90 11.12 13.65 -1.45
C VAL A 90 11.32 13.80 -2.94
N GLU A 91 11.67 15.00 -3.39
CA GLU A 91 12.06 15.24 -4.77
C GLU A 91 13.40 14.55 -5.05
N VAL A 92 13.43 13.67 -6.05
CA VAL A 92 14.63 12.92 -6.45
C VAL A 92 15.33 13.60 -7.62
N PHE A 93 14.56 14.10 -8.57
CA PHE A 93 15.03 14.88 -9.71
C PHE A 93 13.88 15.69 -10.32
N SER A 94 14.22 16.68 -11.12
CA SER A 94 13.29 17.42 -11.97
C SER A 94 13.63 17.22 -13.46
N GLY A 95 12.65 17.29 -14.31
CA GLY A 95 12.85 17.11 -15.75
C GLY A 95 11.68 17.66 -16.55
N GLU A 96 11.88 17.76 -17.87
CA GLU A 96 10.85 18.18 -18.81
C GLU A 96 10.35 16.98 -19.62
N TRP A 97 9.05 16.82 -19.70
CA TRP A 97 8.41 15.80 -20.53
C TRP A 97 7.82 16.47 -21.78
N PRO A 98 8.39 16.24 -22.99
CA PRO A 98 7.86 16.83 -24.21
C PRO A 98 6.47 16.25 -24.53
N ARG A 99 5.47 17.11 -24.65
CA ARG A 99 4.13 16.70 -25.13
C ARG A 99 4.17 16.45 -26.63
N ASN A 100 4.05 15.22 -27.05
CA ASN A 100 3.77 14.87 -28.43
C ASN A 100 2.28 14.98 -28.73
N ASN A 101 1.93 15.64 -29.86
CA ASN A 101 0.53 15.78 -30.31
C ASN A 101 -0.21 14.44 -30.51
N ALA A 102 0.50 13.31 -30.56
CA ALA A 102 -0.06 11.98 -30.67
C ALA A 102 -0.73 11.49 -29.37
N GLU A 103 -0.24 11.92 -28.20
CA GLU A 103 -0.81 11.52 -26.91
C GLU A 103 -2.14 12.21 -26.58
N CYS A 104 -2.35 13.41 -27.16
CA CYS A 104 -3.61 14.14 -27.02
C CYS A 104 -4.81 13.45 -27.71
N ARG A 105 -4.56 12.54 -28.67
CA ARG A 105 -5.59 11.78 -29.37
C ARG A 105 -6.10 10.56 -28.61
N MET A 106 -5.33 10.04 -27.68
CA MET A 106 -5.75 8.87 -26.88
C MET A 106 -6.71 9.22 -25.74
N GLN A 107 -6.76 10.48 -25.30
CA GLN A 107 -7.67 10.92 -24.24
C GLN A 107 -9.10 11.15 -24.70
N ASN A 108 -9.35 11.16 -26.02
CA ASN A 108 -10.68 11.40 -26.61
C ASN A 108 -11.21 10.20 -27.40
N ALA A 109 -10.60 9.03 -27.31
CA ALA A 109 -11.09 7.78 -27.88
C ALA A 109 -11.88 7.01 -26.81
N GLU A 110 -13.13 7.42 -26.58
CA GLU A 110 -14.15 6.58 -25.93
C GLU A 110 -14.81 5.67 -26.95
#